data_41dee0c31d0da92cf7d297dc19096a92
#
_entry.id   41dee0c31d0da92cf7d297dc19096a92
#
_cell.length_a   1.000
_cell.length_b   1.000
_cell.length_c   1.000
_cell.angle_alpha   90.00
_cell.angle_beta   90.00
_cell.angle_gamma   90.00
#
_symmetry.space_group_name_H-M   'P 1'
#
loop_
_entity.id
_entity.type
_entity.pdbx_description
1 polymer ?
#
loop_
_entity_poly.entity_id
_entity_poly.type
_entity_poly.pdbx_seq_one_letter_code
_entity_poly.pdbx_strand_id
1 'polypeptide(L)'
;MIQLHDVHSLHSIDWESKKDGAYVRDSFLPFFQKGITAFIENVNTQLFLLEVDDLILPVTLNNAEFENSYVCSPYTHYISYALEELWELKKPWLEKLLTYPIHLMGNWLRRTNINKVIVVNNWMLSTNLYHSINEQQIEQITKVLVEKFPEHTILFRSLNNKLYPATTEALSTVGYNKIMSRSIYLFDPKHYKKMNRKKRKDLLNDKSLLEKSNYEIITNEAFAKGDILQVSQLYNQLYIEKYSAHNPMFTPAYLWNALQHRLFEIKAIKKGDTIDGVIAYFIRDGVMTTPILGYHTNSDQQQGLYRILSLLITMDSIEKDLICHCSAGAGEFKRNRGATQQIEYSYVYNAHLPPSQQKVWKVLMWILNTYIEPMAKKHRF
;
A
#
# COMPACT_ATOMS: atom_id res chain seq x y z
N MET A 1 10.72 18.82 -17.55
CA MET A 1 9.41 19.00 -18.28
C MET A 1 8.32 18.29 -17.48
N ILE A 2 7.09 18.86 -17.41
CA ILE A 2 5.98 18.22 -16.70
C ILE A 2 4.74 18.19 -17.60
N GLN A 3 4.09 17.02 -17.69
CA GLN A 3 2.86 16.83 -18.47
C GLN A 3 1.94 15.81 -17.82
N LEU A 4 0.66 16.10 -17.76
CA LEU A 4 -0.38 15.17 -17.28
C LEU A 4 -1.07 14.53 -18.50
N HIS A 5 -0.95 13.21 -18.59
CA HIS A 5 -1.49 12.40 -19.67
C HIS A 5 -2.78 11.71 -19.24
N ASP A 6 -3.78 11.79 -20.12
CA ASP A 6 -5.00 10.99 -20.09
C ASP A 6 -4.97 9.91 -21.19
N VAL A 7 -6.07 9.18 -21.38
CA VAL A 7 -6.19 8.13 -22.40
C VAL A 7 -5.86 8.61 -23.82
N HIS A 8 -6.08 9.90 -24.14
CA HIS A 8 -5.88 10.44 -25.48
C HIS A 8 -4.42 10.84 -25.75
N SER A 9 -3.64 11.10 -24.71
CA SER A 9 -2.28 11.60 -24.79
C SER A 9 -1.19 10.56 -24.45
N LEU A 10 -1.55 9.33 -24.02
CA LEU A 10 -0.60 8.27 -23.68
C LEU A 10 0.37 7.90 -24.80
N HIS A 11 -0.05 8.06 -26.06
CA HIS A 11 0.78 7.75 -27.24
C HIS A 11 2.00 8.66 -27.39
N SER A 12 2.00 9.82 -26.73
CA SER A 12 3.12 10.78 -26.77
C SER A 12 4.21 10.48 -25.73
N ILE A 13 4.00 9.52 -24.83
CA ILE A 13 4.98 9.16 -23.80
C ILE A 13 6.10 8.33 -24.41
N ASP A 14 7.34 8.82 -24.28
CA ASP A 14 8.55 8.04 -24.59
C ASP A 14 8.91 7.16 -23.37
N TRP A 15 8.34 5.99 -23.33
CA TRP A 15 8.49 5.03 -22.21
C TRP A 15 9.93 4.59 -21.98
N GLU A 16 10.73 4.50 -23.04
CA GLU A 16 12.10 3.98 -22.97
C GLU A 16 13.06 4.99 -22.32
N SER A 17 12.76 6.29 -22.45
CA SER A 17 13.53 7.35 -21.80
C SER A 17 13.20 7.53 -20.31
N LYS A 18 12.17 6.87 -19.81
CA LYS A 18 11.67 7.05 -18.43
C LYS A 18 12.15 5.95 -17.49
N LYS A 19 12.43 6.36 -16.27
CA LYS A 19 12.77 5.46 -15.18
C LYS A 19 11.59 4.52 -14.91
N ASP A 20 11.81 3.22 -14.96
CA ASP A 20 10.76 2.19 -14.88
C ASP A 20 9.64 2.33 -15.94
N GLY A 21 9.88 3.03 -17.06
CA GLY A 21 8.83 3.36 -18.03
C GLY A 21 8.08 2.14 -18.57
N ALA A 22 8.79 1.07 -18.95
CA ALA A 22 8.16 -0.19 -19.37
C ALA A 22 7.29 -0.79 -18.25
N TYR A 23 7.76 -0.77 -17.00
CA TYR A 23 7.01 -1.26 -15.85
C TYR A 23 5.74 -0.44 -15.61
N VAL A 24 5.80 0.89 -15.71
CA VAL A 24 4.63 1.79 -15.61
C VAL A 24 3.66 1.51 -16.73
N ARG A 25 4.13 1.41 -17.98
CA ARG A 25 3.31 1.09 -19.16
C ARG A 25 2.54 -0.21 -18.96
N ASP A 26 3.24 -1.28 -18.62
CA ASP A 26 2.66 -2.62 -18.52
C ASP A 26 1.72 -2.74 -17.29
N SER A 27 1.92 -1.90 -16.26
CA SER A 27 1.04 -1.79 -15.11
C SER A 27 -0.25 -1.03 -15.41
N PHE A 28 -0.18 0.08 -16.16
CA PHE A 28 -1.29 1.03 -16.25
C PHE A 28 -2.01 1.06 -17.59
N LEU A 29 -1.34 0.73 -18.70
CA LEU A 29 -1.98 0.70 -20.02
C LEU A 29 -3.24 -0.18 -20.06
N PRO A 30 -3.26 -1.38 -19.42
CA PRO A 30 -4.48 -2.18 -19.34
C PRO A 30 -5.66 -1.47 -18.67
N PHE A 31 -5.41 -0.65 -17.64
CA PHE A 31 -6.49 0.11 -16.97
C PHE A 31 -7.12 1.16 -17.89
N PHE A 32 -6.31 1.82 -18.73
CA PHE A 32 -6.83 2.76 -19.72
C PHE A 32 -7.62 2.06 -20.83
N GLN A 33 -7.26 0.83 -21.18
CA GLN A 33 -7.90 0.08 -22.25
C GLN A 33 -9.22 -0.59 -21.83
N LYS A 34 -9.28 -1.11 -20.60
CA LYS A 34 -10.39 -1.97 -20.13
C LYS A 34 -11.18 -1.39 -18.94
N GLY A 35 -10.71 -0.26 -18.41
CA GLY A 35 -11.23 0.32 -17.17
C GLY A 35 -10.61 -0.33 -15.91
N ILE A 36 -10.57 0.45 -14.83
CA ILE A 36 -9.93 0.03 -13.57
C ILE A 36 -10.70 -1.09 -12.91
N THR A 37 -12.03 -1.03 -12.91
CA THR A 37 -12.92 -2.02 -12.27
C THR A 37 -12.80 -3.42 -12.89
N ALA A 38 -12.33 -3.54 -14.13
CA ALA A 38 -12.01 -4.84 -14.74
C ALA A 38 -10.83 -5.56 -14.03
N PHE A 39 -10.01 -4.81 -13.29
CA PHE A 39 -8.81 -5.30 -12.61
C PHE A 39 -8.88 -5.16 -11.09
N ILE A 40 -9.52 -4.10 -10.58
CA ILE A 40 -9.71 -3.84 -9.14
C ILE A 40 -11.17 -3.46 -8.94
N GLU A 41 -11.99 -4.42 -8.53
CA GLU A 41 -13.46 -4.32 -8.56
C GLU A 41 -14.02 -3.13 -7.78
N ASN A 42 -13.43 -2.83 -6.61
CA ASN A 42 -13.88 -1.79 -5.70
C ASN A 42 -13.09 -0.47 -5.81
N VAL A 43 -12.43 -0.22 -6.94
CA VAL A 43 -11.75 1.05 -7.23
C VAL A 43 -12.42 1.75 -8.39
N ASN A 44 -13.14 2.83 -8.07
CA ASN A 44 -13.76 3.74 -9.03
C ASN A 44 -13.06 5.11 -8.96
N THR A 45 -12.19 5.41 -9.92
CA THR A 45 -11.39 6.64 -9.97
C THR A 45 -11.06 7.02 -11.40
N GLN A 46 -10.78 8.30 -11.65
CA GLN A 46 -10.16 8.72 -12.89
C GLN A 46 -8.66 8.54 -12.79
N LEU A 47 -8.06 8.00 -13.84
CA LEU A 47 -6.63 7.70 -13.90
C LEU A 47 -5.91 8.62 -14.89
N PHE A 48 -4.78 9.13 -14.46
CA PHE A 48 -3.83 9.90 -15.27
C PHE A 48 -2.42 9.38 -15.03
N LEU A 49 -1.52 9.67 -15.95
CA LEU A 49 -0.08 9.52 -15.77
C LEU A 49 0.58 10.90 -15.79
N LEU A 50 1.31 11.22 -14.74
CA LEU A 50 2.03 12.48 -14.63
C LEU A 50 3.49 12.24 -14.97
N GLU A 51 3.90 12.76 -16.11
CA GLU A 51 5.30 12.78 -16.53
C GLU A 51 6.00 13.96 -15.84
N VAL A 52 7.09 13.68 -15.16
CA VAL A 52 7.93 14.67 -14.47
C VAL A 52 9.40 14.32 -14.74
N ASP A 53 10.03 15.04 -15.64
CA ASP A 53 11.39 14.77 -16.11
C ASP A 53 11.57 13.32 -16.61
N ASP A 54 12.32 12.49 -15.89
CA ASP A 54 12.54 11.07 -16.18
C ASP A 54 11.54 10.14 -15.46
N LEU A 55 10.60 10.68 -14.66
CA LEU A 55 9.63 9.90 -13.90
C LEU A 55 8.25 9.91 -14.57
N ILE A 56 7.52 8.80 -14.43
CA ILE A 56 6.10 8.72 -14.69
C ILE A 56 5.39 8.28 -13.42
N LEU A 57 4.52 9.14 -12.89
CA LEU A 57 3.79 8.91 -11.65
C LEU A 57 2.31 8.65 -11.96
N PRO A 58 1.74 7.51 -11.55
CA PRO A 58 0.30 7.30 -11.68
C PRO A 58 -0.46 8.24 -10.73
N VAL A 59 -1.51 8.86 -11.24
CA VAL A 59 -2.32 9.83 -10.51
C VAL A 59 -3.79 9.41 -10.57
N THR A 60 -4.42 9.30 -9.41
CA THR A 60 -5.86 9.03 -9.32
C THR A 60 -6.61 10.27 -8.84
N LEU A 61 -7.79 10.52 -9.42
CA LEU A 61 -8.65 11.63 -9.09
C LEU A 61 -10.04 11.14 -8.69
N ASN A 62 -10.48 11.54 -7.51
CA ASN A 62 -11.78 11.21 -6.94
C ASN A 62 -12.54 12.48 -6.56
N ASN A 63 -13.87 12.41 -6.63
CA ASN A 63 -14.77 13.51 -6.27
C ASN A 63 -15.55 13.20 -4.99
N ALA A 64 -16.33 12.12 -4.99
CA ALA A 64 -17.16 11.75 -3.85
C ALA A 64 -17.06 10.28 -3.47
N GLU A 65 -16.96 9.37 -4.35
CA GLU A 65 -16.87 7.89 -4.29
C GLU A 65 -16.59 7.32 -2.89
N PHE A 66 -17.53 7.46 -1.94
CA PHE A 66 -17.32 7.12 -0.51
C PHE A 66 -17.28 5.62 -0.22
N GLU A 67 -17.76 4.80 -1.14
CA GLU A 67 -17.72 3.34 -1.07
C GLU A 67 -16.46 2.75 -1.74
N ASN A 68 -15.53 3.60 -2.14
CA ASN A 68 -14.32 3.23 -2.83
C ASN A 68 -13.30 2.55 -1.88
N SER A 69 -12.38 1.76 -2.43
CA SER A 69 -11.26 1.23 -1.65
C SER A 69 -10.46 2.35 -0.97
N TYR A 70 -9.91 2.07 0.21
CA TYR A 70 -9.11 3.03 0.97
C TYR A 70 -7.87 3.54 0.21
N VAL A 71 -7.45 2.87 -0.84
CA VAL A 71 -6.31 3.30 -1.65
C VAL A 71 -6.61 4.55 -2.49
N CYS A 72 -7.90 4.86 -2.70
CA CYS A 72 -8.36 6.06 -3.42
C CYS A 72 -9.26 6.97 -2.58
N SER A 73 -9.73 6.51 -1.41
CA SER A 73 -10.71 7.22 -0.58
C SER A 73 -10.14 7.53 0.82
N PRO A 74 -9.81 8.80 1.12
CA PRO A 74 -9.49 9.21 2.48
C PRO A 74 -10.60 8.92 3.48
N TYR A 75 -11.86 9.07 3.08
CA TYR A 75 -12.98 8.72 3.95
C TYR A 75 -12.94 7.25 4.35
N THR A 76 -12.78 6.37 3.40
CA THR A 76 -12.69 4.92 3.66
C THR A 76 -11.47 4.61 4.52
N HIS A 77 -10.33 5.25 4.24
CA HIS A 77 -9.09 5.03 4.99
C HIS A 77 -9.20 5.46 6.46
N TYR A 78 -9.76 6.64 6.73
CA TYR A 78 -9.76 7.22 8.09
C TYR A 78 -11.03 6.95 8.89
N ILE A 79 -12.13 6.55 8.24
CA ILE A 79 -13.43 6.32 8.89
C ILE A 79 -13.88 4.88 8.76
N SER A 80 -14.16 4.41 7.53
CA SER A 80 -14.78 3.08 7.34
C SER A 80 -13.84 1.98 7.84
N TYR A 81 -12.58 2.03 7.42
CA TYR A 81 -11.56 1.06 7.82
C TYR A 81 -11.27 1.13 9.33
N ALA A 82 -11.21 2.34 9.90
CA ALA A 82 -11.02 2.53 11.34
C ALA A 82 -12.18 1.93 12.17
N LEU A 83 -13.42 2.05 11.70
CA LEU A 83 -14.59 1.43 12.36
C LEU A 83 -14.50 -0.09 12.36
N GLU A 84 -14.05 -0.68 11.22
CA GLU A 84 -13.87 -2.12 11.11
C GLU A 84 -12.72 -2.65 11.97
N GLU A 85 -11.69 -1.84 12.27
CA GLU A 85 -10.54 -2.24 13.09
C GLU A 85 -10.74 -2.01 14.60
N LEU A 86 -11.84 -1.40 15.04
CA LEU A 86 -12.07 -1.13 16.49
C LEU A 86 -12.02 -2.39 17.36
N TRP A 87 -12.41 -3.56 16.84
CA TRP A 87 -12.32 -4.83 17.55
C TRP A 87 -10.89 -5.22 17.96
N GLU A 88 -9.88 -4.74 17.27
CA GLU A 88 -8.46 -4.98 17.60
C GLU A 88 -8.07 -4.36 18.94
N LEU A 89 -8.81 -3.37 19.42
CA LEU A 89 -8.62 -2.81 20.76
C LEU A 89 -8.90 -3.84 21.88
N LYS A 90 -9.57 -4.96 21.57
CA LYS A 90 -9.93 -6.04 22.50
C LYS A 90 -10.64 -5.55 23.76
N LYS A 91 -11.37 -4.43 23.65
CA LYS A 91 -12.12 -3.77 24.74
C LYS A 91 -13.50 -3.35 24.23
N PRO A 92 -14.53 -4.20 24.33
CA PRO A 92 -15.87 -3.94 23.77
C PRO A 92 -16.52 -2.64 24.25
N TRP A 93 -16.23 -2.20 25.47
CA TRP A 93 -16.73 -0.93 25.99
C TRP A 93 -16.09 0.29 25.29
N LEU A 94 -14.80 0.19 24.95
CA LEU A 94 -14.07 1.26 24.22
C LEU A 94 -14.49 1.31 22.76
N GLU A 95 -14.72 0.15 22.14
CA GLU A 95 -15.28 0.04 20.79
C GLU A 95 -16.61 0.79 20.71
N LYS A 96 -17.58 0.50 21.61
CA LYS A 96 -18.86 1.20 21.67
C LYS A 96 -18.69 2.71 21.92
N LEU A 97 -17.75 3.11 22.77
CA LEU A 97 -17.51 4.51 23.09
C LEU A 97 -16.94 5.28 21.88
N LEU A 98 -16.08 4.66 21.07
CA LEU A 98 -15.43 5.29 19.91
C LEU A 98 -16.29 5.27 18.65
N THR A 99 -17.19 4.30 18.49
CA THR A 99 -18.02 4.15 17.29
C THR A 99 -18.84 5.42 17.01
N TYR A 100 -19.52 5.98 18.02
CA TYR A 100 -20.36 7.16 17.82
C TYR A 100 -19.58 8.43 17.41
N PRO A 101 -18.50 8.84 18.07
CA PRO A 101 -17.66 9.96 17.62
C PRO A 101 -17.09 9.78 16.22
N ILE A 102 -16.69 8.55 15.85
CA ILE A 102 -16.17 8.27 14.49
C ILE A 102 -17.29 8.44 13.46
N HIS A 103 -18.52 7.99 13.72
CA HIS A 103 -19.65 8.24 12.81
C HIS A 103 -19.99 9.72 12.66
N LEU A 104 -19.95 10.49 13.77
CA LEU A 104 -20.15 11.95 13.69
C LEU A 104 -19.07 12.62 12.85
N MET A 105 -17.83 12.23 13.05
CA MET A 105 -16.70 12.69 12.21
C MET A 105 -16.93 12.30 10.76
N GLY A 106 -17.31 11.06 10.49
CA GLY A 106 -17.60 10.57 9.13
C GLY A 106 -18.68 11.39 8.43
N ASN A 107 -19.79 11.69 9.11
CA ASN A 107 -20.85 12.53 8.56
C ASN A 107 -20.35 13.95 8.23
N TRP A 108 -19.51 14.53 9.07
CA TRP A 108 -18.92 15.83 8.80
C TRP A 108 -17.94 15.79 7.62
N LEU A 109 -17.09 14.77 7.54
CA LEU A 109 -16.14 14.56 6.43
C LEU A 109 -16.86 14.37 5.08
N ARG A 110 -17.98 13.64 5.05
CA ARG A 110 -18.82 13.51 3.83
C ARG A 110 -19.35 14.85 3.36
N ARG A 111 -19.90 15.66 4.29
CA ARG A 111 -20.46 16.98 3.97
C ARG A 111 -19.42 18.00 3.47
N THR A 112 -18.17 17.77 3.78
CA THR A 112 -17.06 18.65 3.41
C THR A 112 -16.23 18.11 2.25
N ASN A 113 -16.73 17.08 1.55
CA ASN A 113 -16.11 16.49 0.37
C ASN A 113 -14.66 16.04 0.59
N ILE A 114 -14.39 15.35 1.71
CA ILE A 114 -13.04 14.85 2.04
C ILE A 114 -12.43 13.99 0.93
N ASN A 115 -13.26 13.32 0.13
CA ASN A 115 -12.85 12.47 -0.99
C ASN A 115 -12.56 13.24 -2.27
N LYS A 116 -12.75 14.56 -2.31
CA LYS A 116 -12.35 15.37 -3.47
C LYS A 116 -10.83 15.54 -3.47
N VAL A 117 -10.15 14.51 -3.98
CA VAL A 117 -8.70 14.36 -3.85
C VAL A 117 -8.04 13.90 -5.14
N ILE A 118 -6.79 14.32 -5.29
CA ILE A 118 -5.84 13.77 -6.26
C ILE A 118 -4.75 13.05 -5.47
N VAL A 119 -4.51 11.79 -5.79
CA VAL A 119 -3.43 11.03 -5.16
C VAL A 119 -2.31 10.81 -6.17
N VAL A 120 -1.16 11.41 -5.88
CA VAL A 120 0.04 11.31 -6.72
C VAL A 120 0.83 10.06 -6.37
N ASN A 121 1.41 9.40 -7.37
CA ASN A 121 2.10 8.12 -7.27
C ASN A 121 1.21 7.03 -6.66
N ASN A 122 -0.07 7.00 -7.08
CA ASN A 122 -1.02 6.01 -6.58
C ASN A 122 -1.07 4.77 -7.46
N TRP A 123 -0.37 3.74 -7.05
CA TRP A 123 -0.35 2.43 -7.70
C TRP A 123 -1.60 1.60 -7.42
N MET A 124 -2.55 2.15 -6.66
CA MET A 124 -3.75 1.47 -6.17
C MET A 124 -3.44 0.20 -5.36
N LEU A 125 -2.28 0.19 -4.73
CA LEU A 125 -1.80 -0.84 -3.83
C LEU A 125 -1.85 -0.37 -2.37
N SER A 126 -1.77 -1.30 -1.44
CA SER A 126 -1.72 -1.00 0.00
C SER A 126 -0.52 -0.13 0.38
N THR A 127 0.59 -0.27 -0.33
CA THR A 127 1.81 0.51 -0.15
C THR A 127 2.31 0.98 -1.51
N ASN A 128 2.56 2.28 -1.63
CA ASN A 128 3.22 2.87 -2.79
C ASN A 128 4.73 2.99 -2.51
N LEU A 129 5.57 2.51 -3.42
CA LEU A 129 7.00 2.77 -3.39
C LEU A 129 7.32 3.99 -4.28
N TYR A 130 8.35 4.74 -3.89
CA TYR A 130 8.73 5.98 -4.56
C TYR A 130 10.14 5.89 -5.12
N HIS A 131 10.34 6.51 -6.29
CA HIS A 131 11.63 7.10 -6.64
C HIS A 131 11.81 8.41 -5.86
N SER A 132 13.04 8.83 -5.67
CA SER A 132 13.30 10.15 -5.06
C SER A 132 12.69 11.26 -5.91
N ILE A 133 11.91 12.13 -5.29
CA ILE A 133 11.30 13.31 -5.92
C ILE A 133 11.86 14.53 -5.17
N ASN A 134 12.47 15.45 -5.90
CA ASN A 134 13.07 16.64 -5.31
C ASN A 134 12.05 17.78 -5.16
N GLU A 135 12.46 18.86 -4.47
CA GLU A 135 11.63 20.02 -4.16
C GLU A 135 11.07 20.69 -5.41
N GLN A 136 11.92 20.93 -6.41
CA GLN A 136 11.53 21.57 -7.68
C GLN A 136 10.48 20.74 -8.43
N GLN A 137 10.63 19.41 -8.47
CA GLN A 137 9.64 18.52 -9.05
C GLN A 137 8.31 18.57 -8.30
N ILE A 138 8.33 18.58 -6.95
CA ILE A 138 7.12 18.68 -6.13
C ILE A 138 6.40 20.03 -6.34
N GLU A 139 7.14 21.15 -6.43
CA GLU A 139 6.57 22.46 -6.75
C GLU A 139 5.87 22.45 -8.11
N GLN A 140 6.51 21.89 -9.14
CA GLN A 140 5.95 21.80 -10.48
C GLN A 140 4.71 20.90 -10.51
N ILE A 141 4.75 19.74 -9.85
CA ILE A 141 3.61 18.82 -9.69
C ILE A 141 2.44 19.58 -9.05
N THR A 142 2.69 20.24 -7.93
CA THR A 142 1.67 20.96 -7.16
C THR A 142 1.04 22.06 -8.02
N LYS A 143 1.85 22.85 -8.71
CA LYS A 143 1.36 23.93 -9.58
C LYS A 143 0.44 23.40 -10.69
N VAL A 144 0.88 22.38 -11.43
CA VAL A 144 0.09 21.80 -12.53
C VAL A 144 -1.21 21.19 -12.02
N LEU A 145 -1.19 20.50 -10.88
CA LEU A 145 -2.40 19.88 -10.33
C LEU A 145 -3.38 20.92 -9.77
N VAL A 146 -2.91 21.99 -9.15
CA VAL A 146 -3.76 23.10 -8.69
C VAL A 146 -4.40 23.83 -9.88
N GLU A 147 -3.64 24.09 -10.94
CA GLU A 147 -4.17 24.74 -12.15
C GLU A 147 -5.24 23.88 -12.87
N LYS A 148 -5.01 22.57 -12.99
CA LYS A 148 -5.95 21.67 -13.67
C LYS A 148 -7.15 21.27 -12.81
N PHE A 149 -6.97 21.17 -11.49
CA PHE A 149 -7.98 20.66 -10.56
C PHE A 149 -8.07 21.55 -9.30
N PRO A 150 -8.50 22.82 -9.45
CA PRO A 150 -8.43 23.84 -8.39
C PRO A 150 -9.31 23.55 -7.16
N GLU A 151 -10.16 22.53 -7.22
CA GLU A 151 -11.06 22.18 -6.12
C GLU A 151 -10.65 20.90 -5.38
N HIS A 152 -9.51 20.28 -5.74
CA HIS A 152 -9.08 19.00 -5.17
C HIS A 152 -7.91 19.17 -4.21
N THR A 153 -7.95 18.43 -3.12
CA THR A 153 -6.79 18.25 -2.22
C THR A 153 -5.77 17.35 -2.89
N ILE A 154 -4.49 17.68 -2.84
CA ILE A 154 -3.40 16.87 -3.39
C ILE A 154 -2.80 16.02 -2.28
N LEU A 155 -2.63 14.72 -2.54
CA LEU A 155 -2.12 13.74 -1.58
C LEU A 155 -0.92 12.95 -2.14
N PHE A 156 0.06 12.71 -1.29
CA PHE A 156 1.09 11.67 -1.45
C PHE A 156 0.94 10.67 -0.31
N ARG A 157 0.77 9.38 -0.61
CA ARG A 157 0.54 8.31 0.39
C ARG A 157 1.77 7.45 0.58
N SER A 158 1.78 6.63 1.65
CA SER A 158 2.80 5.61 1.94
C SER A 158 4.21 6.16 2.16
N LEU A 159 4.33 7.32 2.77
CA LEU A 159 5.62 7.96 3.02
C LEU A 159 6.06 7.81 4.47
N ASN A 160 7.36 7.62 4.68
CA ASN A 160 7.99 7.66 5.99
C ASN A 160 9.43 8.17 5.88
N ASN A 161 9.90 8.82 6.96
CA ASN A 161 11.23 9.46 6.96
C ASN A 161 12.39 8.46 6.91
N LYS A 162 12.15 7.18 7.21
CA LYS A 162 13.22 6.17 7.17
C LYS A 162 13.58 5.77 5.73
N LEU A 163 12.56 5.65 4.86
CA LEU A 163 12.76 5.24 3.46
C LEU A 163 12.94 6.45 2.53
N TYR A 164 12.22 7.54 2.79
CA TYR A 164 12.10 8.68 1.87
C TYR A 164 12.41 10.03 2.53
N PRO A 165 13.58 10.20 3.22
CA PRO A 165 13.87 11.43 3.99
C PRO A 165 13.86 12.67 3.09
N ALA A 166 14.53 12.63 1.94
CA ALA A 166 14.60 13.77 1.02
C ALA A 166 13.22 14.16 0.45
N THR A 167 12.41 13.18 0.02
CA THR A 167 11.06 13.45 -0.51
C THR A 167 10.13 14.01 0.56
N THR A 168 10.19 13.50 1.80
CA THR A 168 9.36 14.00 2.91
C THR A 168 9.75 15.40 3.36
N GLU A 169 11.04 15.74 3.30
CA GLU A 169 11.54 17.08 3.54
C GLU A 169 11.06 18.05 2.45
N ALA A 170 11.27 17.69 1.18
CA ALA A 170 10.84 18.47 0.02
C ALA A 170 9.32 18.73 0.04
N LEU A 171 8.48 17.72 0.34
CA LEU A 171 7.04 17.93 0.51
C LEU A 171 6.73 18.94 1.62
N SER A 172 7.42 18.87 2.76
CA SER A 172 7.22 19.80 3.87
C SER A 172 7.62 21.23 3.50
N THR A 173 8.73 21.41 2.77
CA THR A 173 9.20 22.71 2.29
C THR A 173 8.19 23.35 1.32
N VAL A 174 7.60 22.57 0.42
CA VAL A 174 6.57 23.06 -0.54
C VAL A 174 5.22 23.36 0.15
N GLY A 175 5.05 23.00 1.40
CA GLY A 175 3.85 23.32 2.19
C GLY A 175 2.85 22.18 2.35
N TYR A 176 3.25 20.95 2.08
CA TYR A 176 2.45 19.78 2.41
C TYR A 176 2.50 19.51 3.92
N ASN A 177 1.36 19.19 4.49
CA ASN A 177 1.22 18.82 5.90
C ASN A 177 1.12 17.31 6.03
N LYS A 178 1.90 16.72 6.93
CA LYS A 178 1.84 15.28 7.18
C LYS A 178 0.64 14.91 8.03
N ILE A 179 0.00 13.80 7.69
CA ILE A 179 -1.06 13.17 8.47
C ILE A 179 -0.71 11.70 8.69
N MET A 180 -0.81 11.24 9.94
CA MET A 180 -0.56 9.84 10.25
C MET A 180 -1.52 8.96 9.46
N SER A 181 -0.97 7.92 8.82
CA SER A 181 -1.74 6.88 8.10
C SER A 181 -1.84 5.62 8.94
N ARG A 182 -0.73 4.96 9.20
CA ARG A 182 -0.70 3.69 9.94
C ARG A 182 0.68 3.38 10.51
N SER A 183 0.73 2.35 11.37
CA SER A 183 1.97 1.75 11.84
C SER A 183 2.43 0.68 10.86
N ILE A 184 3.69 0.72 10.44
CA ILE A 184 4.29 -0.22 9.50
C ILE A 184 5.55 -0.84 10.09
N TYR A 185 6.03 -1.91 9.46
CA TYR A 185 7.23 -2.62 9.88
C TYR A 185 8.22 -2.73 8.73
N LEU A 186 9.48 -2.36 8.98
CA LEU A 186 10.57 -2.45 8.02
C LEU A 186 11.56 -3.51 8.49
N PHE A 187 11.83 -4.49 7.64
CA PHE A 187 12.93 -5.43 7.85
C PHE A 187 14.14 -4.95 7.06
N ASP A 188 15.25 -4.71 7.76
CA ASP A 188 16.53 -4.30 7.18
C ASP A 188 17.52 -5.45 7.30
N PRO A 189 17.96 -6.07 6.18
CA PRO A 189 18.91 -7.18 6.21
C PRO A 189 20.24 -6.81 6.83
N LYS A 190 20.68 -5.54 6.73
CA LYS A 190 21.93 -5.07 7.38
C LYS A 190 21.80 -5.05 8.89
N HIS A 191 20.63 -4.70 9.41
CA HIS A 191 20.34 -4.78 10.83
C HIS A 191 20.25 -6.25 11.28
N TYR A 192 19.56 -7.09 10.52
CA TYR A 192 19.40 -8.52 10.81
C TYR A 192 20.73 -9.25 10.87
N LYS A 193 21.67 -8.98 9.94
CA LYS A 193 23.03 -9.58 9.94
C LYS A 193 23.81 -9.32 11.24
N LYS A 194 23.52 -8.22 11.94
CA LYS A 194 24.13 -7.83 13.23
C LYS A 194 23.42 -8.43 14.46
N MET A 195 22.23 -9.04 14.29
CA MET A 195 21.48 -9.62 15.40
C MET A 195 22.15 -10.91 15.91
N ASN A 196 22.15 -11.11 17.24
CA ASN A 196 22.63 -12.35 17.83
C ASN A 196 21.69 -13.54 17.55
N ARG A 197 22.19 -14.77 17.78
CA ARG A 197 21.45 -16.01 17.52
C ARG A 197 20.10 -16.08 18.25
N LYS A 198 20.02 -15.58 19.48
CA LYS A 198 18.78 -15.56 20.27
C LYS A 198 17.69 -14.74 19.58
N LYS A 199 18.04 -13.55 19.06
CA LYS A 199 17.10 -12.69 18.33
C LYS A 199 16.69 -13.25 16.96
N ARG A 200 17.54 -14.08 16.34
CA ARG A 200 17.24 -14.74 15.06
C ARG A 200 16.49 -16.07 15.19
N LYS A 201 16.24 -16.50 16.44
CA LYS A 201 15.67 -17.82 16.75
C LYS A 201 14.37 -18.09 16.00
N ASP A 202 13.46 -17.11 15.95
CA ASP A 202 12.14 -17.31 15.32
C ASP A 202 12.26 -17.54 13.82
N LEU A 203 13.14 -16.80 13.15
CA LEU A 203 13.39 -17.02 11.72
C LEU A 203 14.04 -18.38 11.45
N LEU A 204 14.93 -18.85 12.32
CA LEU A 204 15.52 -20.19 12.22
C LEU A 204 14.45 -21.30 12.43
N ASN A 205 13.51 -21.06 13.35
CA ASN A 205 12.38 -21.97 13.56
C ASN A 205 11.44 -22.00 12.33
N ASP A 206 11.24 -20.86 11.66
CA ASP A 206 10.43 -20.80 10.44
C ASP A 206 11.12 -21.52 9.28
N LYS A 207 12.46 -21.45 9.19
CA LYS A 207 13.24 -22.20 8.21
C LYS A 207 13.10 -23.71 8.44
N SER A 208 13.23 -24.16 9.69
CA SER A 208 13.01 -25.56 10.04
C SER A 208 11.57 -26.02 9.77
N LEU A 209 10.59 -25.14 9.94
CA LEU A 209 9.19 -25.42 9.59
C LEU A 209 9.03 -25.66 8.09
N LEU A 210 9.60 -24.79 7.26
CA LEU A 210 9.56 -24.94 5.80
C LEU A 210 10.25 -26.25 5.37
N GLU A 211 11.42 -26.55 5.89
CA GLU A 211 12.17 -27.79 5.57
C GLU A 211 11.38 -29.08 5.90
N LYS A 212 10.52 -29.04 6.94
CA LYS A 212 9.67 -30.17 7.36
C LYS A 212 8.31 -30.19 6.71
N SER A 213 7.89 -29.14 6.01
CA SER A 213 6.53 -28.98 5.53
C SER A 213 6.18 -29.78 4.29
N ASN A 214 7.19 -30.29 3.55
CA ASN A 214 7.04 -30.93 2.25
C ASN A 214 6.30 -30.07 1.20
N TYR A 215 6.35 -28.74 1.31
CA TYR A 215 5.86 -27.83 0.31
C TYR A 215 6.87 -27.66 -0.83
N GLU A 216 6.36 -27.73 -2.06
CA GLU A 216 7.06 -27.23 -3.23
C GLU A 216 6.88 -25.71 -3.29
N ILE A 217 7.98 -24.97 -3.56
CA ILE A 217 7.94 -23.54 -3.80
C ILE A 217 7.95 -23.32 -5.30
N ILE A 218 6.87 -22.76 -5.83
CA ILE A 218 6.78 -22.35 -7.23
C ILE A 218 6.98 -20.85 -7.39
N THR A 219 7.58 -20.44 -8.50
CA THR A 219 7.86 -19.05 -8.87
C THR A 219 7.17 -18.68 -10.17
N ASN A 220 7.29 -17.44 -10.64
CA ASN A 220 6.58 -16.90 -11.81
C ASN A 220 6.50 -17.85 -12.99
N GLU A 221 7.59 -18.56 -13.32
CA GLU A 221 7.70 -19.43 -14.50
C GLU A 221 6.86 -20.70 -14.39
N ALA A 222 6.58 -21.13 -13.16
CA ALA A 222 5.87 -22.41 -12.91
C ALA A 222 4.34 -22.22 -12.76
N PHE A 223 3.83 -20.98 -12.76
CA PHE A 223 2.40 -20.72 -12.65
C PHE A 223 1.68 -21.00 -13.96
N ALA A 224 0.64 -21.83 -13.89
CA ALA A 224 -0.32 -21.98 -14.97
C ALA A 224 -1.47 -20.98 -14.84
N LYS A 225 -2.20 -20.73 -15.93
CA LYS A 225 -3.37 -19.84 -15.92
C LYS A 225 -4.44 -20.27 -14.90
N GLY A 226 -4.60 -21.58 -14.70
CA GLY A 226 -5.54 -22.15 -13.72
C GLY A 226 -5.17 -21.84 -12.26
N ASP A 227 -3.88 -21.69 -11.94
CA ASP A 227 -3.40 -21.38 -10.59
C ASP A 227 -3.83 -19.98 -10.13
N ILE A 228 -4.06 -19.06 -11.07
CA ILE A 228 -4.47 -17.68 -10.77
C ILE A 228 -5.82 -17.61 -10.03
N LEU A 229 -6.72 -18.52 -10.31
CA LEU A 229 -7.99 -18.59 -9.58
C LEU A 229 -7.78 -18.95 -8.11
N GLN A 230 -6.88 -19.91 -7.83
CA GLN A 230 -6.51 -20.26 -6.45
C GLN A 230 -5.83 -19.09 -5.74
N VAL A 231 -4.89 -18.39 -6.41
CA VAL A 231 -4.24 -17.18 -5.89
C VAL A 231 -5.27 -16.12 -5.53
N SER A 232 -6.23 -15.83 -6.42
CA SER A 232 -7.30 -14.86 -6.18
C SER A 232 -8.17 -15.24 -4.98
N GLN A 233 -8.54 -16.51 -4.88
CA GLN A 233 -9.32 -17.01 -3.73
C GLN A 233 -8.57 -16.86 -2.40
N LEU A 234 -7.29 -17.21 -2.35
CA LEU A 234 -6.47 -17.09 -1.14
C LEU A 234 -6.29 -15.62 -0.72
N TYR A 235 -6.10 -14.72 -1.69
CA TYR A 235 -6.06 -13.28 -1.42
C TYR A 235 -7.38 -12.78 -0.83
N ASN A 236 -8.50 -13.14 -1.44
CA ASN A 236 -9.83 -12.73 -0.99
C ASN A 236 -10.16 -13.26 0.40
N GLN A 237 -9.88 -14.53 0.69
CA GLN A 237 -10.08 -15.10 2.03
C GLN A 237 -9.34 -14.30 3.11
N LEU A 238 -8.11 -13.85 2.83
CA LEU A 238 -7.32 -13.11 3.81
C LEU A 238 -7.69 -11.64 3.88
N TYR A 239 -7.66 -10.93 2.74
CA TYR A 239 -7.76 -9.47 2.74
C TYR A 239 -9.19 -8.97 2.71
N ILE A 240 -10.09 -9.65 2.01
CA ILE A 240 -11.47 -9.19 1.82
C ILE A 240 -12.40 -9.77 2.89
N GLU A 241 -12.37 -11.09 3.08
CA GLU A 241 -13.31 -11.76 3.99
C GLU A 241 -12.88 -11.64 5.45
N LYS A 242 -11.57 -11.81 5.73
CA LYS A 242 -11.05 -11.81 7.10
C LYS A 242 -10.74 -10.41 7.64
N TYR A 243 -10.15 -9.53 6.80
CA TYR A 243 -9.77 -8.18 7.25
C TYR A 243 -10.82 -7.13 6.91
N SER A 244 -10.93 -6.71 5.65
CA SER A 244 -11.84 -5.64 5.25
C SER A 244 -12.15 -5.67 3.77
N ALA A 245 -13.43 -5.52 3.41
CA ALA A 245 -13.88 -5.31 2.03
C ALA A 245 -13.39 -3.99 1.43
N HIS A 246 -12.81 -3.10 2.22
CA HIS A 246 -12.20 -1.85 1.75
C HIS A 246 -10.77 -2.00 1.24
N ASN A 247 -10.15 -3.17 1.40
CA ASN A 247 -8.91 -3.49 0.69
C ASN A 247 -9.15 -3.57 -0.82
N PRO A 248 -8.13 -3.31 -1.68
CA PRO A 248 -8.29 -3.46 -3.13
C PRO A 248 -8.71 -4.90 -3.48
N MET A 249 -9.81 -5.04 -4.21
CA MET A 249 -10.32 -6.34 -4.67
C MET A 249 -9.72 -6.67 -6.04
N PHE A 250 -8.56 -7.32 -6.05
CA PHE A 250 -7.87 -7.70 -7.27
C PHE A 250 -8.57 -8.85 -7.98
N THR A 251 -8.93 -8.63 -9.25
CA THR A 251 -9.52 -9.69 -10.09
C THR A 251 -8.47 -10.69 -10.55
N PRO A 252 -8.88 -11.91 -10.97
CA PRO A 252 -7.99 -12.82 -11.66
C PRO A 252 -7.32 -12.22 -12.91
N ALA A 253 -7.99 -11.27 -13.59
CA ALA A 253 -7.42 -10.57 -14.73
C ALA A 253 -6.23 -9.69 -14.34
N TYR A 254 -6.30 -9.00 -13.20
CA TYR A 254 -5.17 -8.23 -12.67
C TYR A 254 -3.98 -9.13 -12.32
N LEU A 255 -4.24 -10.21 -11.58
CA LEU A 255 -3.20 -11.15 -11.17
C LEU A 255 -2.53 -11.82 -12.36
N TRP A 256 -3.32 -12.16 -13.39
CA TRP A 256 -2.80 -12.71 -14.65
C TRP A 256 -1.93 -11.68 -15.40
N ASN A 257 -2.40 -10.42 -15.51
CA ASN A 257 -1.61 -9.35 -16.11
C ASN A 257 -0.29 -9.16 -15.36
N ALA A 258 -0.34 -9.13 -14.04
CA ALA A 258 0.84 -8.97 -13.20
C ALA A 258 1.86 -10.12 -13.40
N LEU A 259 1.38 -11.35 -13.56
CA LEU A 259 2.22 -12.51 -13.85
C LEU A 259 2.86 -12.41 -15.24
N GLN A 260 2.06 -12.13 -16.28
CA GLN A 260 2.50 -12.08 -17.69
C GLN A 260 3.55 -11.00 -17.93
N HIS A 261 3.42 -9.85 -17.29
CA HIS A 261 4.34 -8.72 -17.41
C HIS A 261 5.38 -8.65 -16.30
N ARG A 262 5.46 -9.67 -15.43
CA ARG A 262 6.38 -9.71 -14.29
C ARG A 262 6.32 -8.45 -13.42
N LEU A 263 5.11 -7.93 -13.20
CA LEU A 263 4.92 -6.77 -12.33
C LEU A 263 5.24 -7.09 -10.87
N PHE A 264 5.12 -8.38 -10.51
CA PHE A 264 5.49 -8.90 -9.21
C PHE A 264 6.34 -10.15 -9.34
N GLU A 265 7.30 -10.30 -8.43
CA GLU A 265 7.91 -11.59 -8.13
C GLU A 265 6.94 -12.38 -7.25
N ILE A 266 6.40 -13.46 -7.80
CA ILE A 266 5.37 -14.27 -7.14
C ILE A 266 5.98 -15.59 -6.67
N LYS A 267 5.71 -15.95 -5.42
CA LYS A 267 6.04 -17.27 -4.85
C LYS A 267 4.80 -17.90 -4.25
N ALA A 268 4.59 -19.17 -4.50
CA ALA A 268 3.54 -19.93 -3.84
C ALA A 268 4.11 -21.22 -3.22
N ILE A 269 3.43 -21.69 -2.20
CA ILE A 269 3.67 -22.99 -1.57
C ILE A 269 2.58 -23.94 -2.00
N LYS A 270 2.98 -25.08 -2.60
CA LYS A 270 2.11 -26.02 -3.28
C LYS A 270 2.30 -27.44 -2.74
N LYS A 271 1.22 -28.20 -2.66
CA LYS A 271 1.20 -29.66 -2.44
C LYS A 271 0.35 -30.34 -3.49
N GLY A 272 0.96 -31.17 -4.34
CA GLY A 272 0.28 -31.70 -5.51
C GLY A 272 -0.25 -30.57 -6.39
N ASP A 273 -1.55 -30.53 -6.65
CA ASP A 273 -2.18 -29.50 -7.49
C ASP A 273 -2.76 -28.31 -6.69
N THR A 274 -2.64 -28.33 -5.36
CA THR A 274 -3.23 -27.31 -4.49
C THR A 274 -2.19 -26.29 -4.07
N ILE A 275 -2.51 -25.00 -4.26
CA ILE A 275 -1.76 -23.86 -3.71
C ILE A 275 -2.35 -23.53 -2.35
N ASP A 276 -1.58 -23.72 -1.27
CA ASP A 276 -1.99 -23.43 0.11
C ASP A 276 -1.67 -22.01 0.55
N GLY A 277 -0.75 -21.35 -0.16
CA GLY A 277 -0.38 -19.96 0.13
C GLY A 277 0.43 -19.33 -0.99
N VAL A 278 0.29 -18.02 -1.11
CA VAL A 278 0.96 -17.19 -2.12
C VAL A 278 1.43 -15.89 -1.50
N ILE A 279 2.58 -15.41 -1.96
CA ILE A 279 3.10 -14.09 -1.65
C ILE A 279 3.75 -13.51 -2.89
N ALA A 280 3.53 -12.19 -3.12
CA ALA A 280 4.15 -11.50 -4.23
C ALA A 280 4.71 -10.14 -3.78
N TYR A 281 5.80 -9.72 -4.40
CA TYR A 281 6.44 -8.44 -4.11
C TYR A 281 6.94 -7.75 -5.37
N PHE A 282 7.13 -6.45 -5.27
CA PHE A 282 7.87 -5.66 -6.26
C PHE A 282 8.93 -4.81 -5.58
N ILE A 283 9.89 -4.33 -6.38
CA ILE A 283 11.06 -3.59 -5.91
C ILE A 283 11.09 -2.21 -6.57
N ARG A 284 11.45 -1.18 -5.77
CA ARG A 284 11.78 0.14 -6.27
C ARG A 284 12.80 0.82 -5.37
N ASP A 285 13.86 1.34 -5.97
CA ASP A 285 14.95 2.07 -5.26
C ASP A 285 15.44 1.37 -3.98
N GLY A 286 15.76 0.07 -4.08
CA GLY A 286 16.31 -0.70 -2.96
C GLY A 286 15.30 -1.11 -1.88
N VAL A 287 14.02 -0.86 -2.10
CA VAL A 287 12.92 -1.25 -1.21
C VAL A 287 12.02 -2.25 -1.91
N MET A 288 11.63 -3.31 -1.22
CA MET A 288 10.62 -4.26 -1.65
C MET A 288 9.36 -4.17 -0.78
N THR A 289 8.18 -4.39 -1.36
CA THR A 289 6.91 -4.46 -0.63
C THR A 289 6.02 -5.56 -1.19
N THR A 290 5.11 -6.09 -0.35
CA THR A 290 4.27 -7.26 -0.65
C THR A 290 2.81 -6.86 -0.83
N PRO A 291 2.36 -6.51 -2.05
CA PRO A 291 0.95 -6.16 -2.30
C PRO A 291 0.01 -7.37 -2.27
N ILE A 292 0.52 -8.57 -2.56
CA ILE A 292 -0.26 -9.80 -2.59
C ILE A 292 0.27 -10.75 -1.52
N LEU A 293 -0.61 -11.19 -0.65
CA LEU A 293 -0.41 -12.26 0.32
C LEU A 293 -1.75 -12.98 0.48
N GLY A 294 -1.75 -14.29 0.39
CA GLY A 294 -2.94 -15.10 0.60
C GLY A 294 -2.57 -16.49 1.09
N TYR A 295 -3.38 -17.06 1.95
CA TYR A 295 -3.21 -18.42 2.44
C TYR A 295 -4.54 -18.95 3.00
N HIS A 296 -4.67 -20.26 3.11
CA HIS A 296 -5.84 -20.88 3.72
C HIS A 296 -5.95 -20.55 5.21
N THR A 297 -6.81 -19.59 5.55
CA THR A 297 -6.93 -19.03 6.90
C THR A 297 -7.36 -20.06 7.95
N ASN A 298 -8.11 -21.08 7.56
CA ASN A 298 -8.61 -22.12 8.46
C ASN A 298 -7.55 -23.15 8.89
N SER A 299 -6.48 -23.29 8.10
CA SER A 299 -5.40 -24.27 8.33
C SER A 299 -4.09 -23.65 8.81
N ASP A 300 -4.01 -22.31 8.85
CA ASP A 300 -2.76 -21.60 9.16
C ASP A 300 -2.17 -21.98 10.53
N GLN A 301 -3.01 -22.09 11.57
CA GLN A 301 -2.55 -22.41 12.92
C GLN A 301 -1.84 -23.77 13.02
N GLN A 302 -2.27 -24.75 12.21
CA GLN A 302 -1.68 -26.09 12.20
C GLN A 302 -0.46 -26.16 11.30
N GLN A 303 -0.49 -25.47 10.16
CA GLN A 303 0.53 -25.60 9.11
C GLN A 303 1.56 -24.46 9.14
N GLY A 304 1.25 -23.34 9.78
CA GLY A 304 2.13 -22.17 9.87
C GLY A 304 2.35 -21.49 8.51
N LEU A 305 1.33 -21.43 7.66
CA LEU A 305 1.42 -20.91 6.30
C LEU A 305 1.93 -19.46 6.26
N TYR A 306 1.41 -18.60 7.13
CA TYR A 306 1.87 -17.22 7.24
C TYR A 306 3.36 -17.13 7.60
N ARG A 307 3.85 -18.03 8.47
CA ARG A 307 5.26 -18.09 8.88
C ARG A 307 6.15 -18.46 7.69
N ILE A 308 5.73 -19.46 6.91
CA ILE A 308 6.47 -19.92 5.71
C ILE A 308 6.52 -18.81 4.67
N LEU A 309 5.38 -18.19 4.33
CA LEU A 309 5.33 -17.12 3.33
C LEU A 309 6.15 -15.89 3.76
N SER A 310 6.06 -15.50 5.03
CA SER A 310 6.88 -14.41 5.58
C SER A 310 8.37 -14.74 5.56
N LEU A 311 8.74 -16.00 5.77
CA LEU A 311 10.12 -16.46 5.64
C LEU A 311 10.63 -16.29 4.21
N LEU A 312 9.87 -16.72 3.20
CA LEU A 312 10.27 -16.62 1.79
C LEU A 312 10.64 -15.17 1.41
N ILE A 313 9.83 -14.20 1.79
CA ILE A 313 10.12 -12.78 1.53
C ILE A 313 11.32 -12.28 2.34
N THR A 314 11.44 -12.71 3.60
CA THR A 314 12.58 -12.32 4.43
C THR A 314 13.90 -12.87 3.86
N MET A 315 13.87 -14.09 3.32
CA MET A 315 15.05 -14.69 2.66
C MET A 315 15.42 -13.90 1.40
N ASP A 316 14.46 -13.53 0.56
CA ASP A 316 14.72 -12.71 -0.65
C ASP A 316 15.28 -11.33 -0.27
N SER A 317 14.74 -10.71 0.79
CA SER A 317 15.27 -9.44 1.30
C SER A 317 16.72 -9.57 1.75
N ILE A 318 17.09 -10.67 2.41
CA ILE A 318 18.47 -10.94 2.87
C ILE A 318 19.40 -11.22 1.68
N GLU A 319 18.94 -12.03 0.74
CA GLU A 319 19.73 -12.43 -0.44
C GLU A 319 20.01 -11.23 -1.36
N LYS A 320 18.99 -10.43 -1.62
CA LYS A 320 19.09 -9.25 -2.51
C LYS A 320 19.61 -7.99 -1.80
N ASP A 321 19.84 -8.04 -0.49
CA ASP A 321 20.23 -6.91 0.39
C ASP A 321 19.26 -5.71 0.28
N LEU A 322 17.95 -5.98 0.19
CA LEU A 322 16.87 -5.01 0.05
C LEU A 322 16.09 -4.80 1.35
N ILE A 323 15.72 -3.56 1.65
CA ILE A 323 14.81 -3.28 2.77
C ILE A 323 13.41 -3.80 2.39
N CYS A 324 12.82 -4.65 3.26
CA CYS A 324 11.45 -5.11 3.07
C CYS A 324 10.47 -4.25 3.87
N HIS A 325 9.56 -3.60 3.15
CA HIS A 325 8.39 -2.93 3.72
C HIS A 325 7.31 -3.99 3.96
N CYS A 326 7.24 -4.48 5.19
CA CYS A 326 6.34 -5.57 5.58
C CYS A 326 4.89 -5.12 5.84
N SER A 327 4.51 -3.88 5.45
CA SER A 327 3.18 -3.31 5.67
C SER A 327 2.76 -3.23 7.14
N ALA A 328 1.47 -2.99 7.42
CA ALA A 328 0.87 -2.96 8.75
C ALA A 328 0.48 -4.38 9.26
N GLY A 329 -0.05 -4.47 10.47
CA GLY A 329 -0.55 -5.70 11.08
C GLY A 329 0.54 -6.67 11.54
N ALA A 330 0.17 -7.65 12.36
CA ALA A 330 1.05 -8.69 12.91
C ALA A 330 2.36 -8.15 13.52
N GLY A 331 2.29 -7.01 14.22
CA GLY A 331 3.48 -6.27 14.65
C GLY A 331 4.43 -7.05 15.55
N GLU A 332 3.90 -7.81 16.51
CA GLU A 332 4.72 -8.64 17.40
C GLU A 332 5.48 -9.72 16.61
N PHE A 333 4.79 -10.41 15.72
CA PHE A 333 5.38 -11.41 14.83
C PHE A 333 6.55 -10.85 14.02
N LYS A 334 6.37 -9.68 13.41
CA LYS A 334 7.39 -9.01 12.57
C LYS A 334 8.59 -8.54 13.40
N ARG A 335 8.34 -7.96 14.58
CA ARG A 335 9.41 -7.51 15.49
C ARG A 335 10.25 -8.70 16.00
N ASN A 336 9.63 -9.83 16.33
CA ASN A 336 10.33 -11.03 16.76
C ASN A 336 11.26 -11.57 15.66
N ARG A 337 11.00 -11.24 14.40
CA ARG A 337 11.81 -11.60 13.23
C ARG A 337 12.75 -10.49 12.76
N GLY A 338 12.89 -9.42 13.54
CA GLY A 338 13.89 -8.38 13.31
C GLY A 338 13.39 -7.14 12.56
N ALA A 339 12.10 -7.06 12.25
CA ALA A 339 11.53 -5.84 11.69
C ALA A 339 11.40 -4.74 12.76
N THR A 340 11.53 -3.50 12.33
CA THR A 340 11.40 -2.30 13.17
C THR A 340 10.14 -1.53 12.81
N GLN A 341 9.42 -1.06 13.83
CA GLN A 341 8.24 -0.23 13.64
C GLN A 341 8.62 1.15 13.11
N GLN A 342 7.83 1.65 12.18
CA GLN A 342 7.85 3.03 11.68
C GLN A 342 6.40 3.54 11.59
N ILE A 343 6.24 4.86 11.58
CA ILE A 343 4.95 5.46 11.24
C ILE A 343 4.97 5.86 9.77
N GLU A 344 3.94 5.48 9.07
CA GLU A 344 3.66 5.88 7.69
C GLU A 344 2.70 7.06 7.69
N TYR A 345 2.96 8.02 6.81
CA TYR A 345 2.18 9.24 6.67
C TYR A 345 1.64 9.40 5.25
N SER A 346 0.53 10.11 5.13
CA SER A 346 0.17 10.82 3.91
C SER A 346 0.58 12.28 4.05
N TYR A 347 0.93 12.91 2.92
CA TYR A 347 1.25 14.33 2.84
C TYR A 347 0.16 15.03 2.04
N VAL A 348 -0.40 16.11 2.60
CA VAL A 348 -1.62 16.76 2.14
C VAL A 348 -1.33 18.21 1.78
N TYR A 349 -1.64 18.62 0.56
CA TYR A 349 -1.61 20.02 0.14
C TYR A 349 -3.03 20.48 -0.19
N ASN A 350 -3.48 21.53 0.47
CA ASN A 350 -4.81 22.12 0.29
C ASN A 350 -4.83 23.64 0.55
N ALA A 351 -3.67 24.31 0.45
CA ALA A 351 -3.55 25.75 0.72
C ALA A 351 -4.37 26.60 -0.24
N HIS A 352 -4.60 26.12 -1.46
CA HIS A 352 -5.40 26.79 -2.49
C HIS A 352 -6.93 26.66 -2.30
N LEU A 353 -7.37 25.76 -1.41
CA LEU A 353 -8.79 25.49 -1.18
C LEU A 353 -9.42 26.47 -0.19
N PRO A 354 -10.77 26.62 -0.18
CA PRO A 354 -11.48 27.43 0.79
C PRO A 354 -11.16 27.05 2.24
N PRO A 355 -11.20 28.00 3.19
CA PRO A 355 -10.87 27.74 4.61
C PRO A 355 -11.69 26.62 5.25
N SER A 356 -12.95 26.42 4.84
CA SER A 356 -13.81 25.34 5.32
C SER A 356 -13.25 23.96 4.99
N GLN A 357 -12.74 23.75 3.77
CA GLN A 357 -12.12 22.50 3.36
C GLN A 357 -10.72 22.31 4.01
N GLN A 358 -9.93 23.38 4.13
CA GLN A 358 -8.65 23.32 4.85
C GLN A 358 -8.86 22.91 6.31
N LYS A 359 -9.91 23.44 6.99
CA LYS A 359 -10.22 23.16 8.40
C LYS A 359 -10.46 21.67 8.64
N VAL A 360 -11.13 21.00 7.71
CA VAL A 360 -11.40 19.55 7.79
C VAL A 360 -10.11 18.75 7.94
N TRP A 361 -9.18 18.96 7.04
CA TRP A 361 -7.88 18.31 7.08
C TRP A 361 -7.07 18.67 8.33
N LYS A 362 -7.09 19.95 8.75
CA LYS A 362 -6.41 20.42 9.97
C LYS A 362 -6.93 19.70 11.21
N VAL A 363 -8.25 19.53 11.34
CA VAL A 363 -8.86 18.83 12.49
C VAL A 363 -8.49 17.35 12.46
N LEU A 364 -8.58 16.69 11.29
CA LEU A 364 -8.23 15.29 11.15
C LEU A 364 -6.74 15.05 11.47
N MET A 365 -5.85 15.89 10.94
CA MET A 365 -4.41 15.86 11.25
C MET A 365 -4.15 16.04 12.74
N TRP A 366 -4.82 17.00 13.38
CA TRP A 366 -4.66 17.23 14.82
C TRP A 366 -5.06 16.00 15.63
N ILE A 367 -6.19 15.37 15.33
CA ILE A 367 -6.63 14.17 16.03
C ILE A 367 -5.62 13.03 15.84
N LEU A 368 -5.27 12.74 14.59
CA LEU A 368 -4.43 11.59 14.27
C LEU A 368 -3.00 11.76 14.75
N ASN A 369 -2.40 12.92 14.53
CA ASN A 369 -1.00 13.17 14.91
C ASN A 369 -0.82 13.39 16.42
N THR A 370 -1.84 13.97 17.11
CA THR A 370 -1.73 14.28 18.55
C THR A 370 -2.11 13.10 19.44
N TYR A 371 -3.11 12.32 19.05
CA TYR A 371 -3.63 11.25 19.90
C TYR A 371 -3.30 9.85 19.36
N ILE A 372 -3.54 9.59 18.09
CA ILE A 372 -3.40 8.24 17.54
C ILE A 372 -1.94 7.87 17.31
N GLU A 373 -1.14 8.79 16.77
CA GLU A 373 0.29 8.51 16.51
C GLU A 373 1.07 8.15 17.79
N PRO A 374 0.97 8.89 18.92
CA PRO A 374 1.63 8.49 20.17
C PRO A 374 1.12 7.13 20.70
N MET A 375 -0.19 6.85 20.57
CA MET A 375 -0.76 5.56 20.94
C MET A 375 -0.18 4.42 20.10
N ALA A 376 -0.12 4.58 18.79
CA ALA A 376 0.43 3.59 17.88
C ALA A 376 1.92 3.31 18.18
N LYS A 377 2.70 4.34 18.46
CA LYS A 377 4.11 4.21 18.88
C LYS A 377 4.26 3.47 20.20
N LYS A 378 3.39 3.76 21.19
CA LYS A 378 3.45 3.17 22.53
C LYS A 378 3.00 1.71 22.54
N HIS A 379 1.88 1.42 21.90
CA HIS A 379 1.28 0.09 21.94
C HIS A 379 1.81 -0.85 20.85
N ARG A 380 2.56 -0.31 19.89
CA ARG A 380 3.23 -1.10 18.84
C ARG A 380 2.27 -1.98 18.03
N PHE A 381 1.06 -1.42 17.76
CA PHE A 381 0.12 -2.11 16.87
C PHE A 381 0.67 -2.25 15.46
#